data_af6de3bbe33a2547536e2226f650a597
#
_entry.id   af6de3bbe33a2547536e2226f650a597
#
_cell.length_a   1.000
_cell.length_b   1.000
_cell.length_c   1.000
_cell.angle_alpha   90.00
_cell.angle_beta   90.00
_cell.angle_gamma   90.00
#
_symmetry.space_group_name_H-M   'P 1'
#
loop_
_entity.id
_entity.type
_entity.pdbx_description
1 polymer ?
#
loop_
_entity_poly.entity_id
_entity_poly.type
_entity_poly.pdbx_seq_one_letter_code
_entity_poly.pdbx_strand_id
1 'polypeptide(L)'
;MESSEHTQCVSGDPPAGGPGANGHFDATVKCAAPGGSGRAAADPAAAAGAPQPPGAECSAPRAVTESWREERTRSAEDNETSLPSLVAAYTSILRGLGEDPQRQGLLKTPWRAASAMQFFTKGYQQKIIDVMNDAIFDEDHDEMVIVKDIDMFSMCEHHLVPIFGRVHIGYLPNKRVMGLSKLARIVEIYSRRLQVQERLTKQIAVAITEALQPTGVGVVIEATHMCMLMRGVQKINSKTVTSTMLGVFREDPKTRDEFLALIRS
;
A
#
# COMPACT_ATOMS: atom_id res chain seq x y z
N MET A 1 33.80 39.84 -42.86
CA MET A 1 32.59 40.08 -43.67
C MET A 1 31.72 38.93 -43.38
N GLU A 2 30.72 39.03 -42.73
CA GLU A 2 29.52 39.74 -42.30
C GLU A 2 28.90 38.86 -41.21
N SER A 3 28.45 39.27 -40.26
CA SER A 3 27.59 40.23 -39.58
C SER A 3 26.67 39.44 -38.65
N SER A 4 26.82 39.71 -37.39
CA SER A 4 25.98 39.28 -36.29
C SER A 4 24.60 39.93 -36.36
N GLU A 5 23.53 39.18 -36.11
CA GLU A 5 22.25 39.75 -35.66
C GLU A 5 21.83 39.17 -34.29
N HIS A 6 21.86 40.08 -33.32
CA HIS A 6 21.29 39.93 -31.99
C HIS A 6 19.78 40.13 -32.08
N THR A 7 19.00 39.16 -31.61
CA THR A 7 17.59 39.38 -31.32
C THR A 7 17.38 39.37 -29.79
N GLN A 8 17.13 40.54 -29.23
CA GLN A 8 16.70 40.76 -27.86
C GLN A 8 15.24 40.25 -27.67
N CYS A 9 15.04 39.34 -26.71
CA CYS A 9 13.71 39.06 -26.19
C CYS A 9 13.43 39.96 -25.00
N VAL A 10 12.37 40.73 -25.15
CA VAL A 10 11.83 41.68 -24.18
C VAL A 10 11.04 40.90 -23.11
N SER A 11 11.35 41.16 -21.86
CA SER A 11 10.61 40.71 -20.66
C SER A 11 9.29 41.47 -20.56
N GLY A 12 8.18 40.73 -20.53
CA GLY A 12 6.86 41.24 -20.18
C GLY A 12 6.34 40.55 -18.91
N ASP A 13 6.17 41.33 -17.85
CA ASP A 13 5.53 40.90 -16.61
C ASP A 13 4.03 40.66 -16.80
N PRO A 14 3.44 39.62 -16.20
CA PRO A 14 1.99 39.49 -16.13
C PRO A 14 1.40 40.23 -14.89
N PRO A 15 0.17 40.72 -14.97
CA PRO A 15 -0.44 41.53 -13.93
C PRO A 15 -0.93 40.70 -12.73
N ALA A 16 -0.86 41.30 -11.56
CA ALA A 16 -1.43 40.83 -10.31
C ALA A 16 -2.98 40.80 -10.38
N GLY A 17 -3.58 39.71 -9.97
CA GLY A 17 -5.02 39.52 -9.85
C GLY A 17 -5.39 38.55 -8.75
N GLY A 18 -5.93 39.04 -7.70
CA GLY A 18 -6.86 38.76 -6.67
C GLY A 18 -7.11 37.33 -6.09
N PRO A 19 -7.58 37.24 -4.84
CA PRO A 19 -7.74 35.98 -4.12
C PRO A 19 -9.08 35.29 -4.47
N GLY A 20 -9.03 33.99 -4.75
CA GLY A 20 -10.23 33.26 -5.10
C GLY A 20 -10.24 31.81 -4.65
N ALA A 21 -11.01 31.52 -3.62
CA ALA A 21 -11.80 30.33 -3.33
C ALA A 21 -11.05 28.99 -3.12
N ASN A 22 -10.95 28.61 -1.85
CA ASN A 22 -10.81 27.26 -1.37
C ASN A 22 -12.02 26.41 -1.81
N GLY A 23 -11.87 25.59 -2.86
CA GLY A 23 -12.83 24.59 -3.25
C GLY A 23 -12.62 23.30 -2.45
N HIS A 24 -13.41 23.11 -1.43
CA HIS A 24 -13.57 21.84 -0.71
C HIS A 24 -14.34 20.90 -1.64
N PHE A 25 -13.69 19.89 -2.22
CA PHE A 25 -14.37 18.81 -2.96
C PHE A 25 -14.78 17.73 -1.96
N ASP A 26 -16.06 17.79 -1.56
CA ASP A 26 -16.74 16.70 -0.86
C ASP A 26 -17.22 15.68 -1.90
N ALA A 27 -16.65 14.48 -1.87
CA ALA A 27 -16.99 13.41 -2.81
C ALA A 27 -18.11 12.54 -2.22
N THR A 28 -19.33 13.08 -2.14
CA THR A 28 -20.54 12.27 -1.96
C THR A 28 -21.20 12.07 -3.31
N VAL A 29 -21.02 10.89 -3.89
CA VAL A 29 -21.78 10.44 -5.07
C VAL A 29 -23.21 10.13 -4.62
N LYS A 30 -24.15 11.03 -4.90
CA LYS A 30 -25.58 10.75 -4.78
C LYS A 30 -26.05 10.06 -6.06
N CYS A 31 -26.50 8.81 -5.95
CA CYS A 31 -27.31 8.17 -6.98
C CYS A 31 -28.67 8.87 -7.04
N ALA A 32 -29.00 9.46 -8.19
CA ALA A 32 -30.30 10.04 -8.46
C ALA A 32 -31.29 8.94 -8.88
N ALA A 33 -32.43 8.85 -8.21
CA ALA A 33 -33.60 8.09 -8.65
C ALA A 33 -34.55 9.00 -9.43
N PRO A 34 -35.27 8.50 -10.44
CA PRO A 34 -36.18 9.31 -11.25
C PRO A 34 -37.48 9.61 -10.51
N GLY A 35 -37.92 10.85 -10.59
CA GLY A 35 -39.14 11.34 -9.98
C GLY A 35 -40.40 10.86 -10.71
N GLY A 36 -41.43 10.55 -9.93
CA GLY A 36 -42.80 10.35 -10.38
C GLY A 36 -43.75 11.04 -9.41
N SER A 37 -44.51 12.03 -9.93
CA SER A 37 -45.54 12.79 -9.26
C SER A 37 -46.84 11.98 -9.07
N GLY A 38 -47.52 12.15 -7.93
CA GLY A 38 -48.91 11.68 -7.76
C GLY A 38 -49.40 11.73 -6.32
N ARG A 39 -50.22 12.78 -6.02
CA ARG A 39 -51.02 12.89 -4.77
C ARG A 39 -52.16 11.89 -4.76
N ALA A 40 -52.48 11.30 -3.62
CA ALA A 40 -53.83 11.28 -3.04
C ALA A 40 -53.82 10.56 -1.66
N ALA A 41 -54.77 11.00 -0.86
CA ALA A 41 -54.90 10.75 0.58
C ALA A 41 -55.69 9.50 0.96
N ALA A 42 -55.69 9.24 2.29
CA ALA A 42 -56.65 8.53 3.13
C ALA A 42 -56.42 7.02 3.46
N ASP A 43 -56.03 6.85 4.60
CA ASP A 43 -56.54 6.20 5.85
C ASP A 43 -56.60 4.66 5.97
N PRO A 44 -56.65 4.14 7.21
CA PRO A 44 -55.84 3.00 7.61
C PRO A 44 -56.71 1.76 7.92
N ALA A 45 -56.18 0.58 7.68
CA ALA A 45 -56.45 -0.60 8.48
C ALA A 45 -55.74 -1.88 8.02
N ALA A 46 -55.39 -2.65 9.03
CA ALA A 46 -55.18 -4.09 9.02
C ALA A 46 -53.81 -4.64 8.63
N ALA A 47 -53.15 -5.04 9.69
CA ALA A 47 -52.11 -5.99 9.87
C ALA A 47 -52.16 -7.24 8.96
N ALA A 48 -51.00 -7.57 8.34
CA ALA A 48 -50.55 -8.95 8.25
C ALA A 48 -49.03 -8.93 8.00
N GLY A 49 -48.29 -9.61 8.86
CA GLY A 49 -46.84 -9.62 8.89
C GLY A 49 -46.23 -10.20 7.60
N ALA A 50 -45.35 -9.42 6.99
CA ALA A 50 -44.39 -9.93 6.04
C ALA A 50 -43.22 -10.56 6.81
N PRO A 51 -42.68 -11.70 6.37
CA PRO A 51 -41.52 -12.31 7.02
C PRO A 51 -40.31 -11.42 6.82
N GLN A 52 -39.64 -11.06 7.92
CA GLN A 52 -38.33 -10.41 7.87
C GLN A 52 -37.33 -11.37 7.23
N PRO A 53 -36.42 -10.86 6.36
CA PRO A 53 -35.32 -11.68 5.88
C PRO A 53 -34.44 -12.09 7.06
N PRO A 54 -33.85 -13.30 7.04
CA PRO A 54 -33.01 -13.78 8.12
C PRO A 54 -31.87 -12.80 8.35
N GLY A 55 -31.65 -12.49 9.62
CA GLY A 55 -30.71 -11.49 10.08
C GLY A 55 -29.35 -11.63 9.40
N ALA A 56 -28.87 -10.53 8.82
CA ALA A 56 -27.48 -10.37 8.55
C ALA A 56 -26.75 -10.41 9.91
N GLU A 57 -26.19 -11.55 10.24
CA GLU A 57 -25.21 -11.63 11.32
C GLU A 57 -24.11 -10.64 11.01
N CYS A 58 -24.05 -9.60 11.83
CA CYS A 58 -22.94 -8.66 11.85
C CYS A 58 -21.72 -9.50 12.29
N SER A 59 -21.01 -10.08 11.32
CA SER A 59 -19.78 -10.79 11.60
C SER A 59 -18.85 -9.79 12.27
N ALA A 60 -18.51 -10.06 13.52
CA ALA A 60 -17.48 -9.32 14.24
C ALA A 60 -16.25 -9.15 13.34
N PRO A 61 -15.53 -8.01 13.40
CA PRO A 61 -14.33 -7.82 12.58
C PRO A 61 -13.40 -8.99 12.88
N ARG A 62 -13.14 -9.79 11.84
CA ARG A 62 -12.18 -10.90 11.89
C ARG A 62 -10.90 -10.35 12.50
N ALA A 63 -10.52 -10.87 13.65
CA ALA A 63 -9.27 -10.51 14.29
C ALA A 63 -8.16 -10.68 13.26
N VAL A 64 -7.37 -9.61 13.04
CA VAL A 64 -6.25 -9.57 12.10
C VAL A 64 -5.07 -10.36 12.72
N THR A 65 -5.30 -11.65 12.93
CA THR A 65 -4.28 -12.66 13.18
C THR A 65 -4.40 -13.70 12.08
N GLU A 66 -4.26 -13.23 10.82
CA GLU A 66 -4.04 -14.18 9.74
C GLU A 66 -2.64 -14.74 9.97
N SER A 67 -2.59 -16.01 10.29
CA SER A 67 -1.35 -16.76 10.46
C SER A 67 -0.50 -16.56 9.20
N TRP A 68 0.75 -16.11 9.36
CA TRP A 68 1.74 -15.97 8.28
C TRP A 68 1.86 -17.27 7.43
N ARG A 69 1.36 -18.39 7.92
CA ARG A 69 1.37 -19.71 7.26
C ARG A 69 0.29 -19.85 6.18
N GLU A 70 -0.78 -19.03 6.17
CA GLU A 70 -1.96 -19.22 5.31
C GLU A 70 -2.22 -18.09 4.31
N GLU A 71 -1.33 -17.11 4.17
CA GLU A 71 -1.59 -15.86 3.46
C GLU A 71 -1.55 -15.90 1.92
N ARG A 72 -1.59 -17.08 1.30
CA ARG A 72 -1.66 -17.14 -0.17
C ARG A 72 -3.09 -16.88 -0.63
N THR A 73 -3.33 -15.73 -1.26
CA THR A 73 -4.66 -15.36 -1.75
C THR A 73 -4.83 -15.47 -3.27
N ARG A 74 -3.73 -15.72 -4.02
CA ARG A 74 -3.73 -15.80 -5.48
C ARG A 74 -2.64 -16.74 -5.99
N SER A 75 -2.94 -17.56 -7.01
CA SER A 75 -1.98 -18.44 -7.67
C SER A 75 -1.35 -17.79 -8.91
N ALA A 76 -0.35 -18.45 -9.51
CA ALA A 76 0.20 -18.03 -10.80
C ALA A 76 -0.82 -18.21 -11.93
N GLU A 77 -1.62 -19.30 -11.88
CA GLU A 77 -2.69 -19.58 -12.83
C GLU A 77 -3.81 -18.54 -12.78
N ASP A 78 -4.15 -18.04 -11.57
CA ASP A 78 -5.10 -16.95 -11.41
C ASP A 78 -4.63 -15.68 -12.13
N ASN A 79 -3.32 -15.42 -12.15
CA ASN A 79 -2.75 -14.28 -12.87
C ASN A 79 -2.92 -14.42 -14.39
N GLU A 80 -2.60 -15.59 -14.94
CA GLU A 80 -2.75 -15.84 -16.37
C GLU A 80 -4.21 -15.71 -16.79
N THR A 81 -5.13 -16.28 -16.01
CA THR A 81 -6.57 -16.23 -16.26
C THR A 81 -7.13 -14.82 -16.15
N SER A 82 -6.64 -14.00 -15.21
CA SER A 82 -7.14 -12.64 -14.99
C SER A 82 -6.51 -11.60 -15.93
N LEU A 83 -5.38 -11.90 -16.57
CA LEU A 83 -4.66 -10.93 -17.41
C LEU A 83 -5.50 -10.33 -18.53
N PRO A 84 -6.30 -11.10 -19.32
CA PRO A 84 -7.12 -10.52 -20.38
C PRO A 84 -8.17 -9.53 -19.86
N SER A 85 -8.79 -9.82 -18.72
CA SER A 85 -9.77 -8.93 -18.11
C SER A 85 -9.14 -7.65 -17.58
N LEU A 86 -7.93 -7.72 -17.00
CA LEU A 86 -7.17 -6.55 -16.61
C LEU A 86 -6.77 -5.68 -17.80
N VAL A 87 -6.35 -6.30 -18.92
CA VAL A 87 -6.05 -5.58 -20.17
C VAL A 87 -7.28 -4.83 -20.68
N ALA A 88 -8.46 -5.47 -20.68
CA ALA A 88 -9.71 -4.82 -21.07
C ALA A 88 -10.07 -3.64 -20.14
N ALA A 89 -9.87 -3.79 -18.83
CA ALA A 89 -10.07 -2.72 -17.85
C ALA A 89 -9.15 -1.52 -18.13
N TYR A 90 -7.86 -1.74 -18.37
CA TYR A 90 -6.91 -0.66 -18.70
C TYR A 90 -7.24 0.01 -20.05
N THR A 91 -7.74 -0.74 -21.04
CA THR A 91 -8.24 -0.16 -22.28
C THR A 91 -9.42 0.79 -22.03
N SER A 92 -10.35 0.38 -21.15
CA SER A 92 -11.49 1.23 -20.76
C SER A 92 -11.03 2.48 -19.98
N ILE A 93 -10.04 2.36 -19.10
CA ILE A 93 -9.43 3.51 -18.40
C ILE A 93 -8.87 4.52 -19.42
N LEU A 94 -8.09 4.07 -20.41
CA LEU A 94 -7.52 4.97 -21.42
C LEU A 94 -8.62 5.74 -22.17
N ARG A 95 -9.69 5.06 -22.59
CA ARG A 95 -10.86 5.72 -23.21
C ARG A 95 -11.53 6.73 -22.28
N GLY A 96 -11.70 6.37 -21.01
CA GLY A 96 -12.29 7.26 -19.99
C GLY A 96 -11.45 8.52 -19.71
N LEU A 97 -10.14 8.45 -19.97
CA LEU A 97 -9.23 9.60 -19.90
C LEU A 97 -9.24 10.45 -21.19
N GLY A 98 -10.01 10.07 -22.20
CA GLY A 98 -10.06 10.77 -23.49
C GLY A 98 -8.93 10.38 -24.46
N GLU A 99 -8.18 9.31 -24.16
CA GLU A 99 -7.11 8.82 -25.01
C GLU A 99 -7.60 7.81 -26.04
N ASP A 100 -6.95 7.76 -27.20
CA ASP A 100 -7.17 6.72 -28.23
C ASP A 100 -6.23 5.52 -27.96
N PRO A 101 -6.76 4.37 -27.52
CA PRO A 101 -5.93 3.18 -27.29
C PRO A 101 -5.28 2.63 -28.55
N GLN A 102 -5.73 3.06 -29.75
CA GLN A 102 -5.18 2.61 -31.02
C GLN A 102 -3.99 3.47 -31.50
N ARG A 103 -3.72 4.61 -30.90
CA ARG A 103 -2.53 5.39 -31.27
C ARG A 103 -1.26 4.61 -30.94
N GLN A 104 -0.23 4.74 -31.76
CA GLN A 104 1.00 3.95 -31.76
C GLN A 104 1.65 3.80 -30.36
N GLY A 105 1.69 4.86 -29.57
CA GLY A 105 2.28 4.83 -28.24
C GLY A 105 1.49 4.04 -27.20
N LEU A 106 0.18 3.84 -27.42
CA LEU A 106 -0.73 3.21 -26.47
C LEU A 106 -1.15 1.78 -26.83
N LEU A 107 -0.84 1.27 -28.04
CA LEU A 107 -1.23 -0.08 -28.49
C LEU A 107 -0.90 -1.19 -27.47
N LYS A 108 0.25 -1.11 -26.82
CA LYS A 108 0.70 -2.10 -25.83
C LYS A 108 0.52 -1.66 -24.39
N THR A 109 0.00 -0.45 -24.13
CA THR A 109 -0.12 0.11 -22.78
C THR A 109 -1.07 -0.69 -21.89
N PRO A 110 -2.25 -1.13 -22.34
CA PRO A 110 -3.14 -1.97 -21.52
C PRO A 110 -2.47 -3.23 -21.02
N TRP A 111 -1.74 -3.92 -21.89
CA TRP A 111 -1.00 -5.14 -21.51
C TRP A 111 0.13 -4.84 -20.54
N ARG A 112 0.95 -3.81 -20.83
CA ARG A 112 2.06 -3.41 -19.94
C ARG A 112 1.57 -3.02 -18.55
N ALA A 113 0.48 -2.24 -18.48
CA ALA A 113 -0.09 -1.81 -17.22
C ALA A 113 -0.67 -2.98 -16.42
N ALA A 114 -1.38 -3.90 -17.07
CA ALA A 114 -1.91 -5.10 -16.44
C ALA A 114 -0.81 -6.00 -15.88
N SER A 115 0.24 -6.27 -16.67
CA SER A 115 1.39 -7.06 -16.23
C SER A 115 2.17 -6.38 -15.10
N ALA A 116 2.34 -5.06 -15.17
CA ALA A 116 2.99 -4.30 -14.10
C ALA A 116 2.20 -4.36 -12.79
N MET A 117 0.87 -4.26 -12.85
CA MET A 117 0.00 -4.37 -11.67
C MET A 117 0.08 -5.76 -11.03
N GLN A 118 0.13 -6.82 -11.84
CA GLN A 118 0.34 -8.18 -11.33
C GLN A 118 1.71 -8.32 -10.64
N PHE A 119 2.74 -7.73 -11.20
CA PHE A 119 4.08 -7.71 -10.58
C PHE A 119 4.09 -6.90 -9.26
N PHE A 120 3.46 -5.71 -9.23
CA PHE A 120 3.39 -4.90 -8.01
C PHE A 120 2.60 -5.57 -6.89
N THR A 121 1.77 -6.55 -7.23
CA THR A 121 0.94 -7.30 -6.27
C THR A 121 1.31 -8.79 -6.17
N LYS A 122 2.52 -9.17 -6.61
CA LYS A 122 3.00 -10.56 -6.58
C LYS A 122 3.09 -11.16 -5.16
N GLY A 123 3.17 -10.31 -4.14
CA GLY A 123 3.20 -10.74 -2.74
C GLY A 123 1.95 -11.50 -2.29
N TYR A 124 0.82 -11.39 -3.01
CA TYR A 124 -0.35 -12.23 -2.78
C TYR A 124 -0.17 -13.69 -3.24
N GLN A 125 0.88 -13.99 -4.01
CA GLN A 125 1.18 -15.34 -4.51
C GLN A 125 2.18 -16.08 -3.64
N GLN A 126 2.81 -15.42 -2.69
CA GLN A 126 3.94 -15.93 -1.94
C GLN A 126 3.55 -16.19 -0.49
N LYS A 127 4.02 -17.29 0.06
CA LYS A 127 3.97 -17.60 1.48
C LYS A 127 5.34 -17.40 2.10
N ILE A 128 5.38 -16.90 3.32
CA ILE A 128 6.64 -16.68 4.04
C ILE A 128 7.37 -18.00 4.27
N ILE A 129 6.65 -19.06 4.60
CA ILE A 129 7.23 -20.36 4.84
C ILE A 129 8.01 -20.89 3.62
N ASP A 130 7.49 -20.64 2.40
CA ASP A 130 8.15 -21.07 1.16
C ASP A 130 9.46 -20.29 0.92
N VAL A 131 9.55 -19.08 1.45
CA VAL A 131 10.72 -18.21 1.31
C VAL A 131 11.77 -18.49 2.38
N MET A 132 11.35 -18.95 3.54
CA MET A 132 12.26 -19.21 4.66
C MET A 132 13.25 -20.34 4.35
N ASN A 133 12.83 -21.43 3.64
CA ASN A 133 13.70 -22.52 3.16
C ASN A 133 14.76 -22.93 4.17
N ASP A 134 14.35 -23.29 5.39
CA ASP A 134 15.23 -23.76 6.48
C ASP A 134 16.40 -22.81 6.84
N ALA A 135 16.32 -21.53 6.46
CA ALA A 135 17.35 -20.53 6.75
C ALA A 135 17.19 -19.89 8.15
N ILE A 136 16.88 -20.73 9.12
CA ILE A 136 16.97 -20.43 10.55
C ILE A 136 18.03 -21.36 11.12
N PHE A 137 19.03 -20.79 11.79
CA PHE A 137 20.19 -21.50 12.27
C PHE A 137 20.27 -21.39 13.79
N ASP A 138 20.66 -22.50 14.43
CA ASP A 138 21.00 -22.47 15.84
C ASP A 138 22.36 -21.77 15.99
N GLU A 139 22.39 -20.68 16.77
CA GLU A 139 23.57 -19.89 17.02
C GLU A 139 23.50 -19.34 18.44
N ASP A 140 24.61 -19.47 19.19
CA ASP A 140 24.73 -18.92 20.54
C ASP A 140 24.99 -17.42 20.50
N HIS A 141 23.96 -16.69 20.07
CA HIS A 141 23.95 -15.23 19.94
C HIS A 141 22.69 -14.66 20.58
N ASP A 142 22.83 -13.69 21.46
CA ASP A 142 21.77 -13.01 22.19
C ASP A 142 21.80 -11.49 22.06
N GLU A 143 22.79 -10.96 21.33
CA GLU A 143 22.91 -9.54 21.04
C GLU A 143 22.01 -9.10 19.86
N MET A 144 21.76 -7.80 19.77
CA MET A 144 20.87 -7.22 18.77
C MET A 144 21.43 -7.39 17.35
N VAL A 145 20.62 -7.98 16.46
CA VAL A 145 20.90 -8.05 15.03
C VAL A 145 20.03 -7.02 14.31
N ILE A 146 20.68 -6.16 13.49
CA ILE A 146 20.00 -5.12 12.74
C ILE A 146 20.31 -5.25 11.25
N VAL A 147 19.26 -5.19 10.43
CA VAL A 147 19.35 -4.98 8.98
C VAL A 147 18.62 -3.69 8.65
N LYS A 148 19.35 -2.70 8.17
CA LYS A 148 18.82 -1.36 7.88
C LYS A 148 18.85 -1.05 6.39
N ASP A 149 18.13 0.00 6.02
CA ASP A 149 18.07 0.51 4.64
C ASP A 149 17.60 -0.51 3.60
N ILE A 150 16.68 -1.40 3.99
CA ILE A 150 16.05 -2.32 3.04
C ILE A 150 15.09 -1.52 2.17
N ASP A 151 15.40 -1.42 0.86
CA ASP A 151 14.52 -0.73 -0.09
C ASP A 151 13.14 -1.38 -0.15
N MET A 152 12.10 -0.57 -0.12
CA MET A 152 10.72 -1.00 -0.13
C MET A 152 9.92 -0.26 -1.20
N PHE A 153 9.20 -1.01 -2.02
CA PHE A 153 8.28 -0.51 -3.03
C PHE A 153 6.91 -1.17 -2.86
N SER A 154 5.87 -0.38 -2.68
CA SER A 154 4.51 -0.83 -2.45
C SER A 154 3.49 0.01 -3.20
N MET A 155 2.22 -0.34 -3.09
CA MET A 155 1.10 0.40 -3.70
C MET A 155 0.12 0.81 -2.61
N CYS A 156 -0.25 2.09 -2.59
CA CYS A 156 -1.30 2.59 -1.72
C CYS A 156 -2.64 1.95 -2.09
N GLU A 157 -3.29 1.28 -1.15
CA GLU A 157 -4.57 0.61 -1.41
C GLU A 157 -5.71 1.58 -1.75
N HIS A 158 -5.63 2.83 -1.26
CA HIS A 158 -6.67 3.84 -1.49
C HIS A 158 -6.62 4.47 -2.89
N HIS A 159 -5.43 4.56 -3.49
CA HIS A 159 -5.23 5.35 -4.70
C HIS A 159 -4.53 4.61 -5.83
N LEU A 160 -4.03 3.40 -5.60
CA LEU A 160 -3.25 2.58 -6.55
C LEU A 160 -2.04 3.33 -7.13
N VAL A 161 -1.40 4.17 -6.31
CA VAL A 161 -0.15 4.87 -6.66
C VAL A 161 0.98 4.42 -5.72
N PRO A 162 2.25 4.58 -6.13
CA PRO A 162 3.38 4.04 -5.39
C PRO A 162 3.56 4.61 -3.99
N ILE A 163 4.03 3.73 -3.10
CA ILE A 163 4.68 4.04 -1.83
C ILE A 163 6.09 3.47 -1.96
N PHE A 164 7.11 4.25 -1.63
CA PHE A 164 8.48 3.76 -1.63
C PHE A 164 9.26 4.35 -0.48
N GLY A 165 10.25 3.61 0.01
CA GLY A 165 11.00 4.01 1.17
C GLY A 165 11.97 2.95 1.64
N ARG A 166 12.27 2.98 2.93
CA ARG A 166 13.23 2.09 3.57
C ARG A 166 12.63 1.43 4.79
N VAL A 167 13.01 0.18 5.00
CA VAL A 167 12.64 -0.61 6.17
C VAL A 167 13.89 -0.93 6.96
N HIS A 168 13.80 -0.73 8.28
CA HIS A 168 14.83 -1.08 9.22
C HIS A 168 14.25 -2.11 10.18
N ILE A 169 14.98 -3.23 10.35
CA ILE A 169 14.55 -4.35 11.18
C ILE A 169 15.64 -4.62 12.20
N GLY A 170 15.27 -4.67 13.48
CA GLY A 170 16.11 -5.17 14.55
C GLY A 170 15.42 -6.33 15.26
N TYR A 171 16.17 -7.34 15.68
CA TYR A 171 15.67 -8.38 16.55
C TYR A 171 16.73 -8.83 17.55
N LEU A 172 16.29 -9.30 18.70
CA LEU A 172 17.13 -9.97 19.69
C LEU A 172 16.94 -11.47 19.59
N PRO A 173 17.97 -12.21 19.13
CA PRO A 173 17.90 -13.67 18.98
C PRO A 173 17.58 -14.38 20.31
N ASN A 174 16.98 -15.54 20.19
CA ASN A 174 16.88 -16.52 21.28
C ASN A 174 17.56 -17.81 20.81
N LYS A 175 18.91 -17.78 20.79
CA LYS A 175 19.77 -18.88 20.33
C LYS A 175 19.47 -19.36 18.91
N ARG A 176 18.76 -18.57 18.12
CA ARG A 176 18.50 -18.81 16.70
C ARG A 176 18.58 -17.52 15.92
N VAL A 177 19.23 -17.58 14.78
CA VAL A 177 19.35 -16.44 13.86
C VAL A 177 18.72 -16.76 12.52
N MET A 178 18.25 -15.72 11.84
CA MET A 178 17.66 -15.82 10.51
C MET A 178 18.66 -15.36 9.45
N GLY A 179 18.73 -16.07 8.34
CA GLY A 179 19.51 -15.63 7.19
C GLY A 179 19.10 -14.21 6.77
N LEU A 180 20.05 -13.27 6.72
CA LEU A 180 19.80 -11.83 6.52
C LEU A 180 18.96 -11.54 5.27
N SER A 181 19.17 -12.28 4.19
CA SER A 181 18.38 -12.16 2.96
C SER A 181 16.89 -12.50 3.16
N LYS A 182 16.54 -13.27 4.19
CA LYS A 182 15.15 -13.66 4.47
C LYS A 182 14.37 -12.51 5.06
N LEU A 183 15.01 -11.64 5.85
CA LEU A 183 14.39 -10.40 6.32
C LEU A 183 13.98 -9.50 5.15
N ALA A 184 14.87 -9.29 4.19
CA ALA A 184 14.57 -8.52 2.99
C ALA A 184 13.45 -9.18 2.14
N ARG A 185 13.40 -10.51 2.06
CA ARG A 185 12.34 -11.22 1.35
C ARG A 185 10.98 -11.12 2.03
N ILE A 186 10.93 -11.12 3.37
CA ILE A 186 9.70 -10.87 4.13
C ILE A 186 9.18 -9.46 3.82
N VAL A 187 10.07 -8.46 3.81
CA VAL A 187 9.72 -7.08 3.40
C VAL A 187 9.13 -7.08 2.00
N GLU A 188 9.78 -7.73 1.03
CA GLU A 188 9.31 -7.78 -0.37
C GLU A 188 7.93 -8.43 -0.49
N ILE A 189 7.66 -9.55 0.20
CA ILE A 189 6.36 -10.23 0.16
C ILE A 189 5.23 -9.32 0.61
N TYR A 190 5.40 -8.64 1.73
CA TYR A 190 4.34 -7.76 2.25
C TYR A 190 4.24 -6.44 1.51
N SER A 191 5.37 -5.91 1.01
CA SER A 191 5.38 -4.68 0.22
C SER A 191 4.69 -4.84 -1.13
N ARG A 192 4.83 -6.02 -1.77
CA ARG A 192 4.19 -6.31 -3.06
C ARG A 192 2.71 -6.70 -2.92
N ARG A 193 1.97 -5.89 -2.16
CA ARG A 193 0.51 -5.96 -1.95
C ARG A 193 -0.07 -4.57 -1.97
N LEU A 194 -1.39 -4.45 -2.01
CA LEU A 194 -2.07 -3.18 -1.74
C LEU A 194 -2.00 -2.91 -0.24
N GLN A 195 -1.38 -1.79 0.16
CA GLN A 195 -1.01 -1.57 1.56
C GLN A 195 -1.42 -0.20 2.10
N VAL A 196 -1.55 -0.17 3.43
CA VAL A 196 -1.32 1.00 4.27
C VAL A 196 -0.05 0.77 5.08
N GLN A 197 0.74 1.81 5.31
CA GLN A 197 2.08 1.67 5.89
C GLN A 197 2.06 1.08 7.30
N GLU A 198 1.06 1.41 8.10
CA GLU A 198 0.88 0.91 9.46
C GLU A 198 0.68 -0.62 9.48
N ARG A 199 -0.16 -1.14 8.56
CA ARG A 199 -0.37 -2.57 8.40
C ARG A 199 0.89 -3.28 7.93
N LEU A 200 1.58 -2.72 6.93
CA LEU A 200 2.83 -3.24 6.41
C LEU A 200 3.88 -3.41 7.50
N THR A 201 4.08 -2.36 8.31
CA THR A 201 5.04 -2.37 9.43
C THR A 201 4.71 -3.47 10.44
N LYS A 202 3.44 -3.60 10.79
CA LYS A 202 2.98 -4.61 11.75
C LYS A 202 3.11 -6.03 11.19
N GLN A 203 2.74 -6.26 9.93
CA GLN A 203 2.83 -7.57 9.28
C GLN A 203 4.26 -8.08 9.24
N ILE A 204 5.23 -7.23 8.89
CA ILE A 204 6.65 -7.58 8.89
C ILE A 204 7.11 -7.99 10.29
N ALA A 205 6.80 -7.20 11.32
CA ALA A 205 7.20 -7.49 12.69
C ALA A 205 6.60 -8.80 13.22
N VAL A 206 5.31 -9.04 12.98
CA VAL A 206 4.60 -10.25 13.39
C VAL A 206 5.19 -11.48 12.67
N ALA A 207 5.42 -11.40 11.37
CA ALA A 207 5.97 -12.51 10.60
C ALA A 207 7.36 -12.94 11.08
N ILE A 208 8.23 -11.98 11.41
CA ILE A 208 9.56 -12.28 11.98
C ILE A 208 9.41 -12.92 13.36
N THR A 209 8.52 -12.39 14.19
CA THR A 209 8.27 -12.93 15.53
C THR A 209 7.76 -14.37 15.48
N GLU A 210 6.83 -14.67 14.59
CA GLU A 210 6.26 -16.02 14.46
C GLU A 210 7.25 -17.00 13.84
N ALA A 211 8.05 -16.58 12.86
CA ALA A 211 8.99 -17.45 12.18
C ALA A 211 10.23 -17.79 13.03
N LEU A 212 10.81 -16.81 13.71
CA LEU A 212 12.07 -16.94 14.44
C LEU A 212 11.89 -17.15 15.95
N GLN A 213 10.78 -16.64 16.51
CA GLN A 213 10.53 -16.61 17.95
C GLN A 213 11.66 -15.93 18.75
N PRO A 214 12.08 -14.73 18.36
CA PRO A 214 13.13 -14.00 19.07
C PRO A 214 12.58 -13.41 20.38
N THR A 215 13.47 -12.93 21.23
CA THR A 215 13.08 -12.23 22.47
C THR A 215 12.31 -10.93 22.21
N GLY A 216 12.58 -10.30 21.07
CA GLY A 216 11.85 -9.14 20.60
C GLY A 216 12.20 -8.74 19.18
N VAL A 217 11.34 -7.91 18.57
CA VAL A 217 11.48 -7.38 17.21
C VAL A 217 11.13 -5.91 17.18
N GLY A 218 11.95 -5.11 16.51
CA GLY A 218 11.69 -3.73 16.16
C GLY A 218 11.66 -3.56 14.63
N VAL A 219 10.62 -2.93 14.10
CA VAL A 219 10.53 -2.58 12.68
C VAL A 219 10.19 -1.10 12.57
N VAL A 220 10.96 -0.37 11.77
CA VAL A 220 10.71 1.02 11.42
C VAL A 220 10.69 1.15 9.91
N ILE A 221 9.67 1.83 9.38
CA ILE A 221 9.54 2.14 7.96
C ILE A 221 9.48 3.66 7.80
N GLU A 222 10.39 4.21 6.98
CA GLU A 222 10.32 5.58 6.50
C GLU A 222 9.97 5.55 5.01
N ALA A 223 8.83 6.14 4.62
CA ALA A 223 8.36 6.07 3.25
C ALA A 223 7.73 7.36 2.75
N THR A 224 7.78 7.50 1.44
CA THR A 224 7.17 8.57 0.65
C THR A 224 5.94 8.00 -0.06
N HIS A 225 4.80 8.70 0.06
CA HIS A 225 3.53 8.33 -0.55
C HIS A 225 3.23 9.24 -1.74
N MET A 226 3.21 8.68 -2.95
CA MET A 226 2.91 9.47 -4.16
C MET A 226 1.52 10.11 -4.12
N CYS A 227 0.56 9.52 -3.42
CA CYS A 227 -0.77 10.10 -3.23
C CYS A 227 -0.77 11.42 -2.44
N MET A 228 0.28 11.70 -1.66
CA MET A 228 0.47 12.95 -0.96
C MET A 228 1.32 13.96 -1.75
N LEU A 229 2.20 13.47 -2.63
CA LEU A 229 3.14 14.31 -3.37
C LEU A 229 2.53 14.89 -4.64
N MET A 230 2.02 14.03 -5.53
CA MET A 230 1.64 14.40 -6.88
C MET A 230 0.19 14.83 -7.03
N ARG A 231 -0.62 14.64 -6.02
CA ARG A 231 -2.04 15.02 -5.97
C ARG A 231 -2.48 15.26 -4.51
N GLY A 232 -3.72 15.71 -4.31
CA GLY A 232 -4.25 16.00 -2.97
C GLY A 232 -3.53 17.17 -2.33
N VAL A 233 -2.83 16.94 -1.22
CA VAL A 233 -2.16 17.99 -0.43
C VAL A 233 -0.85 18.49 -1.04
N GLN A 234 -0.27 17.79 -2.01
CA GLN A 234 0.94 18.17 -2.77
C GLN A 234 2.14 18.59 -1.88
N LYS A 235 2.47 17.76 -0.89
CA LYS A 235 3.58 18.00 0.04
C LYS A 235 4.80 17.17 -0.35
N ILE A 236 5.67 17.71 -1.19
CA ILE A 236 6.81 17.03 -1.84
C ILE A 236 7.80 16.44 -0.81
N ASN A 237 8.05 17.16 0.29
CA ASN A 237 9.05 16.77 1.29
C ASN A 237 8.45 15.97 2.45
N SER A 238 7.16 15.61 2.40
CA SER A 238 6.55 14.85 3.48
C SER A 238 7.00 13.39 3.44
N LYS A 239 7.40 12.87 4.60
CA LYS A 239 7.71 11.47 4.83
C LYS A 239 6.83 10.93 5.93
N THR A 240 6.40 9.69 5.79
CA THR A 240 5.66 8.98 6.82
C THR A 240 6.60 7.99 7.50
N VAL A 241 6.68 8.05 8.83
CA VAL A 241 7.45 7.10 9.62
C VAL A 241 6.48 6.29 10.47
N THR A 242 6.57 4.97 10.36
CA THR A 242 5.81 4.04 11.19
C THR A 242 6.74 3.08 11.90
N SER A 243 6.38 2.68 13.12
CA SER A 243 7.16 1.73 13.91
C SER A 243 6.28 0.69 14.56
N THR A 244 6.81 -0.53 14.70
CA THR A 244 6.22 -1.61 15.49
C THR A 244 7.30 -2.23 16.33
N MET A 245 7.06 -2.29 17.64
CA MET A 245 7.96 -2.87 18.63
C MET A 245 7.24 -4.02 19.33
N LEU A 246 7.85 -5.20 19.37
CA LEU A 246 7.32 -6.42 19.98
C LEU A 246 8.32 -7.01 20.97
N GLY A 247 7.82 -7.69 22.00
CA GLY A 247 8.65 -8.26 23.07
C GLY A 247 9.50 -7.19 23.76
N VAL A 248 10.75 -7.49 24.03
CA VAL A 248 11.68 -6.60 24.77
C VAL A 248 11.85 -5.22 24.16
N PHE A 249 11.74 -5.05 22.83
CA PHE A 249 11.77 -3.73 22.19
C PHE A 249 10.58 -2.85 22.63
N ARG A 250 9.47 -3.45 23.03
CA ARG A 250 8.32 -2.72 23.55
C ARG A 250 8.41 -2.49 25.05
N GLU A 251 8.93 -3.47 25.79
CA GLU A 251 8.94 -3.52 27.24
C GLU A 251 10.09 -2.73 27.85
N ASP A 252 11.29 -2.82 27.25
CA ASP A 252 12.49 -2.08 27.70
C ASP A 252 12.79 -0.86 26.85
N PRO A 253 12.68 0.36 27.42
CA PRO A 253 13.02 1.59 26.71
C PRO A 253 14.47 1.65 26.23
N LYS A 254 15.44 1.06 26.96
CA LYS A 254 16.87 1.11 26.59
C LYS A 254 17.14 0.33 25.31
N THR A 255 16.62 -0.87 25.21
CA THR A 255 16.70 -1.70 23.99
C THR A 255 16.09 -1.00 22.78
N ARG A 256 14.94 -0.35 22.98
CA ARG A 256 14.31 0.43 21.93
C ARG A 256 15.15 1.64 21.51
N ASP A 257 15.70 2.38 22.47
CA ASP A 257 16.51 3.57 22.21
C ASP A 257 17.82 3.21 21.51
N GLU A 258 18.46 2.10 21.88
CA GLU A 258 19.61 1.55 21.18
C GLU A 258 19.31 1.23 19.71
N PHE A 259 18.23 0.50 19.46
CA PHE A 259 17.79 0.23 18.10
C PHE A 259 17.56 1.50 17.28
N LEU A 260 16.83 2.47 17.86
CA LEU A 260 16.53 3.73 17.19
C LEU A 260 17.80 4.58 16.96
N ALA A 261 18.79 4.49 17.82
CA ALA A 261 20.10 5.15 17.63
C ALA A 261 20.88 4.52 16.46
N LEU A 262 20.94 3.17 16.42
CA LEU A 262 21.70 2.43 15.42
C LEU A 262 21.11 2.53 14.00
N ILE A 263 19.80 2.68 13.85
CA ILE A 263 19.20 2.89 12.53
C ILE A 263 19.37 4.31 11.99
N ARG A 264 19.66 5.31 12.87
CA ARG A 264 19.91 6.70 12.48
C ARG A 264 21.36 6.98 12.11
N SER A 265 22.27 6.13 12.57
CA SER A 265 23.70 6.20 12.23
C SER A 265 23.94 5.74 10.79
#